data_d6656f1874ba4e4e145902fac45785eb
#
_entry.id   d6656f1874ba4e4e145902fac45785eb
#
_cell.length_a   1.000
_cell.length_b   1.000
_cell.length_c   1.000
_cell.angle_alpha   90.00
_cell.angle_beta   90.00
_cell.angle_gamma   90.00
#
_symmetry.space_group_name_H-M   'P 1'
#
loop_
_entity.id
_entity.type
_entity.pdbx_description
1 polymer ?
#
loop_
_entity_poly.entity_id
_entity_poly.type
_entity_poly.pdbx_seq_one_letter_code
_entity_poly.pdbx_strand_id
1 'polypeptide(L)'
;MNTKLFLTALTSLIGTAVFAADAPSVGSAAPDFSLPDAQGKTHSLSQYKGKYVVLEWFNPECPFVKKHYGSSNMQNLQKEFTDKGVVWLTIDSNAPGTEGNLTPEQAQKIATSWKTHETALLLDPEGNAGRAYGAKNTPNMVIINPDGKIVYHGAIDSKATPNPSDIPSSTNYVKAALDQSLAGKAVSTPETKPYGCSVKYKSS
;
A
#
# COMPACT_ATOMS: atom_id res chain seq x y z
N MET A 1 -35.33 42.41 -49.21
CA MET A 1 -34.72 41.07 -49.34
C MET A 1 -33.85 40.84 -48.10
N ASN A 2 -34.37 40.17 -47.05
CA ASN A 2 -33.67 39.98 -45.79
C ASN A 2 -33.07 38.57 -45.77
N THR A 3 -31.77 38.47 -45.91
CA THR A 3 -31.03 37.19 -45.80
C THR A 3 -30.67 36.95 -44.34
N LYS A 4 -31.35 35.98 -43.67
CA LYS A 4 -31.00 35.53 -42.32
C LYS A 4 -29.88 34.52 -42.40
N LEU A 5 -28.73 34.88 -41.81
CA LEU A 5 -27.56 34.00 -41.67
C LEU A 5 -27.79 33.11 -40.42
N PHE A 6 -27.95 31.81 -40.62
CA PHE A 6 -27.98 30.82 -39.51
C PHE A 6 -26.55 30.41 -39.14
N LEU A 7 -26.13 30.79 -37.96
CA LEU A 7 -24.86 30.37 -37.39
C LEU A 7 -25.09 29.06 -36.61
N THR A 8 -24.68 27.93 -37.19
CA THR A 8 -24.70 26.61 -36.50
C THR A 8 -23.46 26.49 -35.62
N ALA A 9 -23.68 26.54 -34.31
CA ALA A 9 -22.63 26.26 -33.34
C ALA A 9 -22.40 24.74 -33.24
N LEU A 10 -21.24 24.29 -33.66
CA LEU A 10 -20.76 22.91 -33.54
C LEU A 10 -20.16 22.72 -32.15
N THR A 11 -20.89 22.16 -31.19
CA THR A 11 -20.41 21.77 -29.86
C THR A 11 -19.65 20.45 -29.98
N SER A 12 -18.32 20.50 -29.99
CA SER A 12 -17.47 19.32 -29.86
C SER A 12 -17.47 18.83 -28.41
N LEU A 13 -18.09 17.68 -28.16
CA LEU A 13 -17.93 16.93 -26.92
C LEU A 13 -16.50 16.33 -26.92
N ILE A 14 -15.61 16.91 -26.11
CA ILE A 14 -14.32 16.28 -25.79
C ILE A 14 -14.61 15.23 -24.71
N GLY A 15 -14.80 13.99 -25.13
CA GLY A 15 -14.86 12.85 -24.23
C GLY A 15 -13.48 12.63 -23.61
N THR A 16 -13.33 12.91 -22.32
CA THR A 16 -12.14 12.50 -21.57
C THR A 16 -12.19 10.98 -21.40
N ALA A 17 -11.41 10.26 -22.19
CA ALA A 17 -11.15 8.84 -21.96
C ALA A 17 -10.41 8.69 -20.62
N VAL A 18 -11.08 8.16 -19.60
CA VAL A 18 -10.44 7.73 -18.37
C VAL A 18 -9.72 6.43 -18.69
N PHE A 19 -8.43 6.52 -18.99
CA PHE A 19 -7.58 5.33 -19.04
C PHE A 19 -7.45 4.81 -17.61
N ALA A 20 -7.81 3.56 -17.38
CA ALA A 20 -7.39 2.86 -16.17
C ALA A 20 -5.85 2.87 -16.18
N ALA A 21 -5.25 3.60 -15.26
CA ALA A 21 -3.80 3.63 -15.16
C ALA A 21 -3.33 2.24 -14.73
N ASP A 22 -2.35 1.68 -15.45
CA ASP A 22 -1.67 0.46 -15.03
C ASP A 22 -1.05 0.67 -13.64
N ALA A 23 -0.93 -0.43 -12.87
CA ALA A 23 -0.26 -0.38 -11.58
C ALA A 23 1.15 0.22 -11.74
N PRO A 24 1.58 1.11 -10.82
CA PRO A 24 2.85 1.79 -10.94
C PRO A 24 4.00 0.79 -10.87
N SER A 25 4.96 0.92 -11.79
CA SER A 25 6.16 0.08 -11.84
C SER A 25 7.28 0.61 -10.93
N VAL A 26 8.24 -0.24 -10.62
CA VAL A 26 9.48 0.18 -9.96
C VAL A 26 10.18 1.25 -10.80
N GLY A 27 10.66 2.30 -10.13
CA GLY A 27 11.28 3.48 -10.74
C GLY A 27 10.29 4.60 -11.10
N SER A 28 8.98 4.32 -11.18
CA SER A 28 7.97 5.35 -11.43
C SER A 28 7.66 6.17 -10.17
N ALA A 29 7.04 7.34 -10.36
CA ALA A 29 6.49 8.12 -9.26
C ALA A 29 5.38 7.33 -8.56
N ALA A 30 5.42 7.32 -7.22
CA ALA A 30 4.39 6.73 -6.41
C ALA A 30 3.11 7.60 -6.47
N PRO A 31 1.92 7.01 -6.73
CA PRO A 31 0.66 7.73 -6.68
C PRO A 31 0.42 8.35 -5.30
N ASP A 32 0.03 9.63 -5.26
CA ASP A 32 -0.36 10.26 -3.99
C ASP A 32 -1.74 9.73 -3.56
N PHE A 33 -1.97 9.75 -2.26
CA PHE A 33 -3.25 9.41 -1.65
C PHE A 33 -3.47 10.30 -0.42
N SER A 34 -4.69 10.34 0.06
CA SER A 34 -5.07 11.02 1.29
C SER A 34 -6.08 10.14 2.02
N LEU A 35 -5.67 9.52 3.14
CA LEU A 35 -6.45 8.55 3.90
C LEU A 35 -6.46 8.89 5.38
N PRO A 36 -7.58 8.66 6.10
CA PRO A 36 -7.62 8.78 7.54
C PRO A 36 -6.95 7.57 8.21
N ASP A 37 -6.33 7.81 9.35
CA ASP A 37 -5.96 6.75 10.28
C ASP A 37 -7.13 6.42 11.25
N ALA A 38 -6.88 5.47 12.14
CA ALA A 38 -7.85 5.03 13.13
C ALA A 38 -8.23 6.11 14.17
N GLN A 39 -7.51 7.22 14.26
CA GLN A 39 -7.81 8.38 15.10
C GLN A 39 -8.49 9.52 14.33
N GLY A 40 -8.73 9.31 13.02
CA GLY A 40 -9.31 10.31 12.11
C GLY A 40 -8.32 11.35 11.60
N LYS A 41 -7.03 11.21 11.90
CA LYS A 41 -5.99 12.06 11.33
C LYS A 41 -5.74 11.66 9.88
N THR A 42 -5.76 12.64 8.99
CA THR A 42 -5.46 12.41 7.57
C THR A 42 -3.96 12.32 7.31
N HIS A 43 -3.57 11.32 6.53
CA HIS A 43 -2.22 11.10 6.04
C HIS A 43 -2.21 11.12 4.51
N SER A 44 -1.36 11.97 3.91
CA SER A 44 -1.08 11.94 2.48
C SER A 44 0.35 11.50 2.24
N LEU A 45 0.62 10.79 1.14
CA LEU A 45 1.98 10.38 0.81
C LEU A 45 2.91 11.58 0.68
N SER A 46 2.41 12.66 0.07
CA SER A 46 3.17 13.90 -0.16
C SER A 46 3.71 14.55 1.12
N GLN A 47 3.08 14.36 2.28
CA GLN A 47 3.58 14.88 3.57
C GLN A 47 4.86 14.19 4.05
N TYR A 48 5.18 13.02 3.50
CA TYR A 48 6.37 12.22 3.85
C TYR A 48 7.52 12.39 2.86
N LYS A 49 7.44 13.36 1.96
CA LYS A 49 8.52 13.69 1.02
C LYS A 49 9.85 13.87 1.76
N GLY A 50 10.92 13.35 1.21
CA GLY A 50 12.25 13.35 1.85
C GLY A 50 12.50 12.18 2.79
N LYS A 51 11.53 11.28 2.97
CA LYS A 51 11.68 10.06 3.78
C LYS A 51 11.47 8.80 2.94
N TYR A 52 12.03 7.69 3.37
CA TYR A 52 11.59 6.38 2.90
C TYR A 52 10.22 6.07 3.47
N VAL A 53 9.32 5.54 2.64
CA VAL A 53 7.96 5.14 3.05
C VAL A 53 7.74 3.69 2.66
N VAL A 54 7.25 2.89 3.59
CA VAL A 54 6.72 1.54 3.34
C VAL A 54 5.20 1.62 3.33
N LEU A 55 4.58 1.05 2.30
CA LEU A 55 3.15 0.78 2.26
C LEU A 55 2.97 -0.73 2.40
N GLU A 56 2.13 -1.14 3.34
CA GLU A 56 1.76 -2.53 3.61
C GLU A 56 0.26 -2.69 3.46
N TRP A 57 -0.21 -3.41 2.43
CA TRP A 57 -1.62 -3.80 2.37
C TRP A 57 -1.91 -4.94 3.33
N PHE A 58 -2.92 -4.74 4.14
CA PHE A 58 -3.20 -5.50 5.34
C PHE A 58 -4.63 -6.05 5.34
N ASN A 59 -4.80 -7.26 5.88
CA ASN A 59 -6.07 -7.86 6.23
C ASN A 59 -5.83 -8.73 7.48
N PRO A 60 -6.42 -8.41 8.65
CA PRO A 60 -6.17 -9.13 9.89
C PRO A 60 -6.71 -10.58 9.88
N GLU A 61 -7.64 -10.90 8.98
CA GLU A 61 -8.16 -12.25 8.86
C GLU A 61 -7.31 -13.15 7.93
N CYS A 62 -6.44 -12.55 7.10
CA CYS A 62 -5.59 -13.27 6.17
C CYS A 62 -4.55 -14.15 6.90
N PRO A 63 -4.51 -15.48 6.66
CA PRO A 63 -3.52 -16.37 7.29
C PRO A 63 -2.07 -16.00 6.98
N PHE A 64 -1.81 -15.43 5.81
CA PHE A 64 -0.48 -14.96 5.41
C PHE A 64 -0.05 -13.70 6.17
N VAL A 65 -1.00 -12.82 6.51
CA VAL A 65 -0.76 -11.69 7.43
C VAL A 65 -0.54 -12.20 8.84
N LYS A 66 -1.41 -13.12 9.32
CA LYS A 66 -1.30 -13.75 10.64
C LYS A 66 0.05 -14.47 10.83
N LYS A 67 0.63 -15.06 9.78
CA LYS A 67 1.99 -15.64 9.78
C LYS A 67 3.02 -14.64 10.31
N HIS A 68 3.03 -13.44 9.75
CA HIS A 68 4.06 -12.43 10.05
C HIS A 68 3.80 -11.70 11.37
N TYR A 69 2.56 -11.42 11.68
CA TYR A 69 2.20 -10.74 12.94
C TYR A 69 2.22 -11.71 14.13
N GLY A 70 1.72 -12.92 13.99
CA GLY A 70 1.73 -13.93 15.03
C GLY A 70 3.11 -14.42 15.45
N SER A 71 4.11 -14.27 14.57
CA SER A 71 5.52 -14.59 14.85
C SER A 71 6.35 -13.38 15.28
N SER A 72 5.75 -12.21 15.42
CA SER A 72 6.42 -10.93 15.67
C SER A 72 7.37 -10.48 14.53
N ASN A 73 7.36 -11.15 13.39
CA ASN A 73 8.22 -10.79 12.25
C ASN A 73 7.90 -9.39 11.73
N MET A 74 6.60 -9.06 11.58
CA MET A 74 6.20 -7.74 11.06
C MET A 74 6.49 -6.64 12.07
N GLN A 75 6.12 -6.84 13.35
CA GLN A 75 6.37 -5.86 14.40
C GLN A 75 7.87 -5.53 14.55
N ASN A 76 8.73 -6.55 14.45
CA ASN A 76 10.17 -6.35 14.50
C ASN A 76 10.67 -5.54 13.29
N LEU A 77 10.15 -5.81 12.09
CA LEU A 77 10.48 -5.01 10.90
C LEU A 77 10.01 -3.57 11.05
N GLN A 78 8.76 -3.37 11.43
CA GLN A 78 8.18 -2.06 11.65
C GLN A 78 9.06 -1.27 12.65
N LYS A 79 9.35 -1.88 13.80
CA LYS A 79 10.19 -1.24 14.83
C LYS A 79 11.59 -0.93 14.32
N GLU A 80 12.28 -1.90 13.71
CA GLU A 80 13.65 -1.72 13.20
C GLU A 80 13.74 -0.51 12.25
N PHE A 81 12.79 -0.37 11.34
CA PHE A 81 12.87 0.64 10.30
C PHE A 81 12.24 1.98 10.69
N THR A 82 11.20 2.00 11.53
CA THR A 82 10.69 3.26 12.08
C THR A 82 11.70 3.91 13.02
N ASP A 83 12.46 3.15 13.81
CA ASP A 83 13.58 3.65 14.63
C ASP A 83 14.69 4.28 13.76
N LYS A 84 14.83 3.86 12.49
CA LYS A 84 15.74 4.44 11.50
C LYS A 84 15.14 5.61 10.71
N GLY A 85 13.93 6.07 11.07
CA GLY A 85 13.24 7.20 10.45
C GLY A 85 12.44 6.87 9.19
N VAL A 86 12.29 5.59 8.84
CA VAL A 86 11.38 5.14 7.77
C VAL A 86 9.93 5.31 8.24
N VAL A 87 9.07 5.82 7.38
CA VAL A 87 7.64 5.88 7.62
C VAL A 87 7.01 4.54 7.20
N TRP A 88 6.27 3.91 8.09
CA TRP A 88 5.57 2.66 7.80
C TRP A 88 4.05 2.90 7.87
N LEU A 89 3.36 2.73 6.74
CA LEU A 89 1.92 2.91 6.63
C LEU A 89 1.28 1.56 6.30
N THR A 90 0.52 1.04 7.24
CA THR A 90 -0.32 -0.14 7.05
C THR A 90 -1.67 0.32 6.50
N ILE A 91 -2.20 -0.32 5.44
CA ILE A 91 -3.39 0.14 4.71
C ILE A 91 -4.41 -0.99 4.64
N ASP A 92 -5.61 -0.75 5.17
CA ASP A 92 -6.77 -1.60 4.94
C ASP A 92 -7.62 -1.05 3.80
N SER A 93 -7.58 -1.73 2.64
CA SER A 93 -8.41 -1.41 1.46
C SER A 93 -9.57 -2.38 1.27
N ASN A 94 -9.94 -3.14 2.31
CA ASN A 94 -11.11 -4.01 2.25
C ASN A 94 -12.40 -3.17 2.36
N ALA A 95 -13.38 -3.47 1.51
CA ALA A 95 -14.64 -2.73 1.48
C ALA A 95 -15.49 -3.00 2.73
N PRO A 96 -16.33 -2.05 3.16
CA PRO A 96 -17.24 -2.24 4.28
C PRO A 96 -18.11 -3.50 4.14
N GLY A 97 -18.22 -4.27 5.22
CA GLY A 97 -18.98 -5.52 5.25
C GLY A 97 -18.28 -6.73 4.65
N THR A 98 -17.04 -6.58 4.17
CA THR A 98 -16.22 -7.71 3.70
C THR A 98 -15.27 -8.21 4.79
N GLU A 99 -14.72 -9.41 4.59
CA GLU A 99 -13.73 -10.00 5.47
C GLU A 99 -12.49 -9.11 5.56
N GLY A 100 -12.09 -8.78 6.78
CA GLY A 100 -10.89 -8.01 7.08
C GLY A 100 -11.06 -6.50 7.01
N ASN A 101 -12.23 -5.98 6.63
CA ASN A 101 -12.52 -4.56 6.76
C ASN A 101 -12.54 -4.13 8.22
N LEU A 102 -11.89 -3.02 8.51
CA LEU A 102 -11.75 -2.48 9.86
C LEU A 102 -12.54 -1.18 10.04
N THR A 103 -13.26 -1.10 11.15
CA THR A 103 -13.69 0.20 11.69
C THR A 103 -12.50 0.89 12.40
N PRO A 104 -12.56 2.21 12.64
CA PRO A 104 -11.53 2.91 13.42
C PRO A 104 -11.24 2.25 14.77
N GLU A 105 -12.27 1.82 15.51
CA GLU A 105 -12.13 1.16 16.81
C GLU A 105 -11.46 -0.20 16.71
N GLN A 106 -11.79 -0.98 15.67
CA GLN A 106 -11.13 -2.26 15.39
C GLN A 106 -9.67 -2.08 15.03
N ALA A 107 -9.35 -1.08 14.22
CA ALA A 107 -7.97 -0.75 13.85
C ALA A 107 -7.12 -0.37 15.07
N GLN A 108 -7.64 0.50 15.96
CA GLN A 108 -6.98 0.84 17.23
C GLN A 108 -6.77 -0.38 18.13
N LYS A 109 -7.79 -1.25 18.24
CA LYS A 109 -7.71 -2.48 19.02
C LYS A 109 -6.64 -3.42 18.48
N ILE A 110 -6.55 -3.57 17.15
CA ILE A 110 -5.52 -4.41 16.50
C ILE A 110 -4.14 -3.83 16.78
N ALA A 111 -3.92 -2.55 16.52
CA ALA A 111 -2.63 -1.89 16.77
C ALA A 111 -2.14 -2.13 18.20
N THR A 112 -3.04 -2.00 19.18
CA THR A 112 -2.72 -2.21 20.60
C THR A 112 -2.47 -3.69 20.92
N SER A 113 -3.39 -4.59 20.49
CA SER A 113 -3.35 -6.01 20.86
C SER A 113 -2.22 -6.77 20.15
N TRP A 114 -1.90 -6.40 18.91
CA TRP A 114 -0.83 -6.99 18.13
C TRP A 114 0.53 -6.30 18.37
N LYS A 115 0.54 -5.20 19.18
CA LYS A 115 1.75 -4.43 19.53
C LYS A 115 2.50 -3.99 18.26
N THR A 116 1.78 -3.42 17.32
CA THR A 116 2.32 -2.96 16.06
C THR A 116 3.20 -1.72 16.25
N HIS A 117 4.11 -1.47 15.32
CA HIS A 117 5.05 -0.34 15.36
C HIS A 117 5.02 0.48 14.06
N GLU A 118 3.93 0.37 13.28
CA GLU A 118 3.71 1.24 12.13
C GLU A 118 3.54 2.71 12.55
N THR A 119 3.84 3.61 11.63
CA THR A 119 3.58 5.05 11.83
C THR A 119 2.09 5.34 11.91
N ALA A 120 1.28 4.65 11.08
CA ALA A 120 -0.17 4.72 11.10
C ALA A 120 -0.79 3.51 10.40
N LEU A 121 -1.98 3.07 10.88
CA LEU A 121 -2.87 2.17 10.16
C LEU A 121 -3.96 3.02 9.50
N LEU A 122 -3.97 3.01 8.18
CA LEU A 122 -4.83 3.83 7.33
C LEU A 122 -6.04 3.03 6.85
N LEU A 123 -7.18 3.71 6.75
CA LEU A 123 -8.44 3.13 6.31
C LEU A 123 -8.77 3.63 4.89
N ASP A 124 -8.88 2.70 3.95
CA ASP A 124 -9.17 2.93 2.52
C ASP A 124 -10.41 2.13 2.08
N PRO A 125 -11.60 2.37 2.68
CA PRO A 125 -12.80 1.56 2.47
C PRO A 125 -13.33 1.61 1.03
N GLU A 126 -13.01 2.65 0.26
CA GLU A 126 -13.33 2.73 -1.17
C GLU A 126 -12.28 2.07 -2.05
N GLY A 127 -11.11 1.69 -1.51
CA GLY A 127 -10.04 1.01 -2.22
C GLY A 127 -9.30 1.90 -3.22
N ASN A 128 -9.34 3.22 -3.04
CA ASN A 128 -8.72 4.17 -3.97
C ASN A 128 -7.20 4.02 -4.00
N ALA A 129 -6.56 4.00 -2.84
CA ALA A 129 -5.13 3.79 -2.75
C ALA A 129 -4.74 2.37 -3.19
N GLY A 130 -5.49 1.36 -2.74
CA GLY A 130 -5.24 -0.02 -3.13
C GLY A 130 -5.26 -0.21 -4.66
N ARG A 131 -6.25 0.34 -5.35
CA ARG A 131 -6.36 0.28 -6.81
C ARG A 131 -5.26 1.08 -7.50
N ALA A 132 -4.93 2.28 -7.00
CA ALA A 132 -3.88 3.12 -7.57
C ALA A 132 -2.51 2.45 -7.54
N TYR A 133 -2.24 1.61 -6.56
CA TYR A 133 -1.02 0.83 -6.45
C TYR A 133 -1.13 -0.58 -7.03
N GLY A 134 -2.29 -0.98 -7.54
CA GLY A 134 -2.51 -2.33 -8.06
C GLY A 134 -2.38 -3.42 -7.00
N ALA A 135 -2.65 -3.11 -5.73
CA ALA A 135 -2.59 -4.08 -4.64
C ALA A 135 -3.69 -5.13 -4.80
N LYS A 136 -3.30 -6.38 -5.00
CA LYS A 136 -4.23 -7.50 -5.24
C LYS A 136 -4.30 -8.47 -4.08
N ASN A 137 -3.26 -8.50 -3.26
CA ASN A 137 -3.08 -9.47 -2.18
C ASN A 137 -2.74 -8.79 -0.87
N THR A 138 -2.87 -9.51 0.23
CA THR A 138 -2.39 -9.15 1.56
C THR A 138 -1.53 -10.30 2.14
N PRO A 139 -0.27 -10.01 2.59
CA PRO A 139 0.40 -8.71 2.50
C PRO A 139 0.89 -8.39 1.08
N ASN A 140 0.78 -7.13 0.67
CA ASN A 140 1.47 -6.58 -0.50
C ASN A 140 2.32 -5.41 -0.03
N MET A 141 3.57 -5.33 -0.47
CA MET A 141 4.54 -4.38 0.04
C MET A 141 5.01 -3.44 -1.07
N VAL A 142 5.11 -2.14 -0.75
CA VAL A 142 5.72 -1.14 -1.63
C VAL A 142 6.69 -0.31 -0.81
N ILE A 143 7.89 -0.05 -1.33
CA ILE A 143 8.85 0.87 -0.73
C ILE A 143 9.07 2.05 -1.66
N ILE A 144 8.97 3.25 -1.11
CA ILE A 144 9.10 4.52 -1.82
C ILE A 144 10.31 5.26 -1.24
N ASN A 145 11.17 5.78 -2.11
CA ASN A 145 12.35 6.53 -1.71
C ASN A 145 12.03 8.01 -1.39
N PRO A 146 12.99 8.78 -0.84
CA PRO A 146 12.81 10.20 -0.51
C PRO A 146 12.39 11.09 -1.69
N ASP A 147 12.68 10.69 -2.94
CA ASP A 147 12.28 11.40 -4.16
C ASP A 147 10.84 11.06 -4.60
N GLY A 148 10.13 10.21 -3.85
CA GLY A 148 8.77 9.78 -4.18
C GLY A 148 8.69 8.72 -5.28
N LYS A 149 9.78 7.98 -5.55
CA LYS A 149 9.81 6.89 -6.53
C LYS A 149 9.73 5.52 -5.84
N ILE A 150 9.01 4.60 -6.47
CA ILE A 150 8.92 3.21 -6.01
C ILE A 150 10.29 2.54 -6.26
N VAL A 151 10.87 1.95 -5.21
CA VAL A 151 12.14 1.21 -5.28
C VAL A 151 11.96 -0.29 -5.02
N TYR A 152 10.82 -0.68 -4.46
CA TYR A 152 10.42 -2.07 -4.30
C TYR A 152 8.90 -2.22 -4.42
N HIS A 153 8.44 -3.28 -5.07
CA HIS A 153 7.04 -3.69 -5.10
C HIS A 153 6.94 -5.22 -5.09
N GLY A 154 6.23 -5.80 -4.11
CA GLY A 154 6.08 -7.26 -4.11
C GLY A 154 5.72 -7.89 -2.78
N ALA A 155 6.24 -9.11 -2.60
CA ALA A 155 6.04 -9.94 -1.42
C ALA A 155 6.87 -9.45 -0.23
N ILE A 156 6.46 -9.84 0.98
CA ILE A 156 7.28 -9.60 2.17
C ILE A 156 8.49 -10.54 2.22
N ASP A 157 8.30 -11.82 1.87
CA ASP A 157 9.34 -12.84 1.89
C ASP A 157 9.24 -13.84 0.72
N SER A 158 10.22 -14.74 0.63
CA SER A 158 10.33 -15.75 -0.43
C SER A 158 9.47 -17.00 -0.22
N LYS A 159 8.72 -17.11 0.90
CA LYS A 159 7.93 -18.31 1.26
C LYS A 159 6.44 -18.02 1.25
N ALA A 160 5.81 -18.28 0.11
CA ALA A 160 4.37 -18.09 -0.12
C ALA A 160 3.52 -19.15 0.62
N THR A 161 3.70 -19.29 1.92
CA THR A 161 2.96 -20.19 2.81
C THR A 161 2.43 -19.44 4.02
N PRO A 162 1.35 -19.89 4.65
CA PRO A 162 0.85 -19.30 5.90
C PRO A 162 1.58 -19.83 7.15
N ASN A 163 2.61 -20.67 7.01
CA ASN A 163 3.31 -21.32 8.10
C ASN A 163 4.40 -20.42 8.71
N PRO A 164 4.30 -20.01 10.00
CA PRO A 164 5.33 -19.19 10.65
C PRO A 164 6.70 -19.85 10.73
N SER A 165 6.80 -21.18 10.72
CA SER A 165 8.08 -21.90 10.77
C SER A 165 8.95 -21.69 9.52
N ASP A 166 8.38 -21.18 8.44
CA ASP A 166 9.12 -20.88 7.22
C ASP A 166 9.90 -19.55 7.29
N ILE A 167 9.55 -18.67 8.24
CA ILE A 167 10.16 -17.34 8.35
C ILE A 167 11.69 -17.40 8.54
N PRO A 168 12.25 -18.22 9.45
CA PRO A 168 13.71 -18.26 9.66
C PRO A 168 14.50 -18.72 8.42
N SER A 169 13.87 -19.49 7.52
CA SER A 169 14.49 -20.00 6.30
C SER A 169 14.15 -19.17 5.04
N SER A 170 13.35 -18.09 5.22
CA SER A 170 12.95 -17.22 4.11
C SER A 170 13.92 -16.06 3.93
N THR A 171 14.05 -15.60 2.67
CA THR A 171 14.63 -14.29 2.38
C THR A 171 13.55 -13.24 2.60
N ASN A 172 13.75 -12.32 3.55
CA ASN A 172 12.87 -11.18 3.74
C ASN A 172 13.22 -10.08 2.73
N TYR A 173 12.40 -9.95 1.69
CA TYR A 173 12.65 -9.01 0.60
C TYR A 173 12.51 -7.54 1.04
N VAL A 174 11.57 -7.24 1.93
CA VAL A 174 11.36 -5.88 2.45
C VAL A 174 12.57 -5.44 3.26
N LYS A 175 13.06 -6.31 4.16
CA LYS A 175 14.28 -6.01 4.93
C LYS A 175 15.47 -5.79 4.00
N ALA A 176 15.70 -6.68 3.05
CA ALA A 176 16.82 -6.58 2.11
C ALA A 176 16.75 -5.28 1.28
N ALA A 177 15.55 -4.92 0.79
CA ALA A 177 15.35 -3.70 0.01
C ALA A 177 15.59 -2.43 0.85
N LEU A 178 15.09 -2.39 2.09
CA LEU A 178 15.30 -1.24 2.98
C LEU A 178 16.76 -1.10 3.42
N ASP A 179 17.43 -2.20 3.78
CA ASP A 179 18.85 -2.18 4.15
C ASP A 179 19.72 -1.66 3.00
N GLN A 180 19.46 -2.11 1.77
CA GLN A 180 20.17 -1.64 0.58
C GLN A 180 19.88 -0.16 0.32
N SER A 181 18.61 0.24 0.36
CA SER A 181 18.17 1.61 0.11
C SER A 181 18.76 2.61 1.11
N LEU A 182 18.72 2.27 2.40
CA LEU A 182 19.31 3.11 3.47
C LEU A 182 20.83 3.20 3.39
N ALA A 183 21.48 2.18 2.80
CA ALA A 183 22.93 2.21 2.50
C ALA A 183 23.25 2.95 1.19
N GLY A 184 22.29 3.59 0.53
CA GLY A 184 22.49 4.29 -0.75
C GLY A 184 22.73 3.36 -1.94
N LYS A 185 22.41 2.06 -1.81
CA LYS A 185 22.58 1.06 -2.87
C LYS A 185 21.27 0.84 -3.62
N ALA A 186 21.37 0.44 -4.88
CA ALA A 186 20.23 -0.04 -5.64
C ALA A 186 19.68 -1.33 -5.02
N VAL A 187 18.34 -1.48 -5.03
CA VAL A 187 17.68 -2.71 -4.59
C VAL A 187 17.96 -3.82 -5.61
N SER A 188 18.59 -4.89 -5.16
CA SER A 188 19.00 -6.00 -6.03
C SER A 188 17.84 -6.85 -6.56
N THR A 189 16.74 -6.91 -5.80
CA THR A 189 15.50 -7.59 -6.17
C THR A 189 14.35 -6.60 -6.00
N PRO A 190 14.17 -5.67 -6.97
CA PRO A 190 13.24 -4.55 -6.81
C PRO A 190 11.78 -4.93 -7.01
N GLU A 191 11.51 -6.10 -7.60
CA GLU A 191 10.16 -6.58 -7.83
C GLU A 191 10.07 -8.07 -7.53
N THR A 192 8.98 -8.48 -6.85
CA THR A 192 8.64 -9.88 -6.60
C THR A 192 7.13 -10.06 -6.72
N LYS A 193 6.67 -11.31 -6.89
CA LYS A 193 5.24 -11.60 -6.96
C LYS A 193 4.64 -11.60 -5.56
N PRO A 194 3.70 -10.68 -5.21
CA PRO A 194 2.97 -10.73 -3.96
C PRO A 194 2.15 -12.01 -3.84
N TYR A 195 1.94 -12.47 -2.63
CA TYR A 195 1.15 -13.65 -2.32
C TYR A 195 0.19 -13.38 -1.15
N GLY A 196 -0.81 -14.21 -0.99
CA GLY A 196 -1.76 -14.12 0.12
C GLY A 196 -3.21 -13.97 -0.34
N CYS A 197 -4.07 -13.57 0.60
CA CYS A 197 -5.49 -13.39 0.35
C CYS A 197 -5.75 -12.19 -0.55
N SER A 198 -6.76 -12.26 -1.40
CA SER A 198 -7.15 -11.11 -2.23
C SER A 198 -7.67 -9.96 -1.37
N VAL A 199 -7.34 -8.72 -1.76
CA VAL A 199 -7.98 -7.52 -1.21
C VAL A 199 -9.46 -7.55 -1.61
N LYS A 200 -10.34 -7.29 -0.65
CA LYS A 200 -11.81 -7.35 -0.83
C LYS A 200 -12.33 -5.98 -1.24
N TYR A 201 -12.01 -5.56 -2.45
CA TYR A 201 -12.49 -4.28 -2.97
C TYR A 201 -14.01 -4.24 -3.12
N LYS A 202 -14.57 -3.03 -3.01
CA LYS A 202 -15.97 -2.77 -3.38
C LYS A 202 -16.19 -3.14 -4.84
N SER A 203 -17.24 -3.91 -5.11
CA SER A 203 -17.67 -4.19 -6.49
C SER A 203 -18.06 -2.88 -7.16
N SER A 204 -17.59 -2.70 -8.39
CA SER A 204 -17.99 -1.59 -9.26
C SER A 204 -19.40 -1.79 -9.81
#